data_450ceb3d9134ded31de1e2e767688693
#
_entry.id   450ceb3d9134ded31de1e2e767688693
#
_cell.length_a   1.000
_cell.length_b   1.000
_cell.length_c   1.000
_cell.angle_alpha   90.00
_cell.angle_beta   90.00
_cell.angle_gamma   90.00
#
_symmetry.space_group_name_H-M   'P 1'
#
loop_
_entity.id
_entity.type
_entity.pdbx_description
1 polymer ?
#
loop_
_entity_poly.entity_id
_entity_poly.type
_entity_poly.pdbx_seq_one_letter_code
_entity_poly.pdbx_strand_id
1 'polypeptide(L)'
;EIALDPVEGNPKFVKDIALTLGRLLRVTKKVMRGIGTIRQDVNISVEGGGVIEVKGVQQLDQLEKIIEFEAKRQHGLKLISEKINQTQFTEISRKEDVFDITVLMQECNSKIIKKSIEKQENIFGIRIKKLKGIFGFEPYSNIRLGKEIGQLVRFFGIGGVFHSDELPNYGIEDADIKRVTEKLNIQNDDAFLIIAGEKISVGFA
;
A
#
# COMPACT_ATOMS: atom_id res chain seq x y z
N GLU A 1 -25.19 2.92 19.70
CA GLU A 1 -23.73 3.11 19.56
C GLU A 1 -23.14 3.51 20.92
N ILE A 2 -21.95 2.98 21.22
CA ILE A 2 -21.19 3.34 22.42
C ILE A 2 -19.80 3.75 21.95
N ALA A 3 -19.43 4.99 22.22
CA ALA A 3 -18.08 5.48 22.00
C ALA A 3 -17.32 5.49 23.35
N LEU A 4 -16.04 5.13 23.30
CA LEU A 4 -15.14 5.23 24.43
C LEU A 4 -14.12 6.34 24.19
N ASP A 5 -13.65 6.93 25.26
CA ASP A 5 -12.54 7.86 25.20
C ASP A 5 -11.26 7.16 24.71
N PRO A 6 -10.30 7.90 24.14
CA PRO A 6 -9.02 7.35 23.74
C PRO A 6 -8.35 6.61 24.90
N VAL A 7 -7.78 5.44 24.60
CA VAL A 7 -7.08 4.61 25.58
C VAL A 7 -5.61 4.52 25.21
N GLU A 8 -4.76 4.98 26.08
CA GLU A 8 -3.33 4.76 25.96
C GLU A 8 -2.98 3.39 26.54
N GLY A 9 -2.21 2.61 25.80
CA GLY A 9 -1.79 1.31 26.28
C GLY A 9 -1.44 0.30 25.20
N ASN A 10 -1.21 -0.92 25.63
CA ASN A 10 -0.89 -2.00 24.72
C ASN A 10 -2.16 -2.60 24.09
N PRO A 11 -2.04 -3.27 22.94
CA PRO A 11 -3.17 -3.88 22.21
C PRO A 11 -3.99 -4.85 23.05
N LYS A 12 -3.36 -5.59 23.96
CA LYS A 12 -4.05 -6.51 24.87
C LYS A 12 -5.01 -5.78 25.80
N PHE A 13 -4.62 -4.64 26.33
CA PHE A 13 -5.46 -3.83 27.22
C PHE A 13 -6.73 -3.35 26.48
N VAL A 14 -6.59 -2.90 25.24
CA VAL A 14 -7.74 -2.51 24.39
C VAL A 14 -8.69 -3.69 24.16
N LYS A 15 -8.12 -4.88 23.90
CA LYS A 15 -8.92 -6.11 23.77
C LYS A 15 -9.68 -6.46 25.06
N ASP A 16 -9.04 -6.31 26.24
CA ASP A 16 -9.66 -6.59 27.53
C ASP A 16 -10.82 -5.61 27.82
N ILE A 17 -10.67 -4.33 27.46
CA ILE A 17 -11.74 -3.33 27.52
C ILE A 17 -12.90 -3.75 26.62
N ALA A 18 -12.62 -4.12 25.38
CA ALA A 18 -13.61 -4.54 24.40
C ALA A 18 -14.37 -5.79 24.88
N LEU A 19 -13.68 -6.75 25.45
CA LEU A 19 -14.28 -7.95 26.05
C LEU A 19 -15.18 -7.60 27.24
N THR A 20 -14.72 -6.71 28.11
CA THR A 20 -15.47 -6.26 29.28
C THR A 20 -16.75 -5.54 28.88
N LEU A 21 -16.68 -4.62 27.90
CA LEU A 21 -17.84 -3.94 27.35
C LEU A 21 -18.83 -4.94 26.74
N GLY A 22 -18.35 -5.89 25.95
CA GLY A 22 -19.19 -6.93 25.37
C GLY A 22 -19.92 -7.79 26.44
N ARG A 23 -19.24 -8.08 27.56
CA ARG A 23 -19.84 -8.79 28.70
C ARG A 23 -20.91 -7.95 29.39
N LEU A 24 -20.65 -6.67 29.65
CA LEU A 24 -21.63 -5.74 30.22
C LEU A 24 -22.90 -5.65 29.37
N LEU A 25 -22.74 -5.48 28.06
CA LEU A 25 -23.87 -5.45 27.13
C LEU A 25 -24.71 -6.73 27.21
N ARG A 26 -24.08 -7.89 27.27
CA ARG A 26 -24.78 -9.18 27.37
C ARG A 26 -25.54 -9.36 28.69
N VAL A 27 -25.03 -8.82 29.80
CA VAL A 27 -25.71 -8.86 31.12
C VAL A 27 -27.03 -8.09 31.06
N THR A 28 -27.13 -7.04 30.26
CA THR A 28 -28.38 -6.28 30.10
C THR A 28 -29.53 -7.10 29.50
N LYS A 29 -29.24 -8.23 28.83
CA LYS A 29 -30.17 -9.05 28.04
C LYS A 29 -30.90 -8.29 26.90
N LYS A 30 -30.46 -7.07 26.59
CA LYS A 30 -31.06 -6.20 25.56
C LYS A 30 -30.33 -6.31 24.20
N VAL A 31 -29.19 -6.97 24.14
CA VAL A 31 -28.43 -7.16 22.90
C VAL A 31 -28.69 -8.53 22.30
N MET A 32 -28.73 -8.61 20.99
CA MET A 32 -28.85 -9.88 20.26
C MET A 32 -27.59 -10.72 20.45
N ARG A 33 -27.74 -12.04 20.31
CA ARG A 33 -26.62 -13.00 20.35
C ARG A 33 -26.34 -13.53 18.95
N GLY A 34 -25.08 -13.83 18.68
CA GLY A 34 -24.64 -14.41 17.42
C GLY A 34 -23.50 -13.63 16.78
N ILE A 35 -22.91 -14.19 15.73
CA ILE A 35 -21.84 -13.56 14.97
C ILE A 35 -22.40 -12.32 14.26
N GLY A 36 -21.68 -11.19 14.31
CA GLY A 36 -22.05 -9.95 13.65
C GLY A 36 -23.10 -9.09 14.37
N THR A 37 -23.59 -9.51 15.56
CA THR A 37 -24.56 -8.72 16.32
C THR A 37 -23.92 -7.60 17.13
N ILE A 38 -22.67 -7.74 17.51
CA ILE A 38 -21.83 -6.69 18.10
C ILE A 38 -20.62 -6.52 17.20
N ARG A 39 -20.44 -5.33 16.65
CA ARG A 39 -19.27 -4.96 15.86
C ARG A 39 -18.51 -3.89 16.60
N GLN A 40 -17.19 -3.91 16.46
CA GLN A 40 -16.32 -2.91 17.03
C GLN A 40 -15.56 -2.21 15.91
N ASP A 41 -15.58 -0.90 15.95
CA ASP A 41 -14.73 -0.05 15.14
C ASP A 41 -13.60 0.45 16.04
N VAL A 42 -12.39 0.43 15.53
CA VAL A 42 -11.19 0.77 16.30
C VAL A 42 -10.44 1.87 15.61
N ASN A 43 -10.26 2.98 16.31
CA ASN A 43 -9.39 4.07 15.89
C ASN A 43 -7.98 3.84 16.44
N ILE A 44 -6.99 3.79 15.56
CA ILE A 44 -5.60 3.52 15.91
C ILE A 44 -4.75 4.71 15.46
N SER A 45 -3.97 5.26 16.36
CA SER A 45 -3.00 6.32 16.07
C SER A 45 -1.71 6.07 16.82
N VAL A 46 -0.60 6.49 16.23
CA VAL A 46 0.71 6.53 16.88
C VAL A 46 1.25 7.96 16.83
N GLU A 47 2.22 8.27 17.69
CA GLU A 47 2.85 9.58 17.69
C GLU A 47 3.47 9.92 16.32
N GLY A 48 3.03 11.04 15.74
CA GLY A 48 3.43 11.48 14.40
C GLY A 48 2.80 10.68 13.25
N GLY A 49 1.82 9.80 13.54
CA GLY A 49 0.99 9.12 12.56
C GLY A 49 -0.38 9.79 12.38
N GLY A 50 -1.23 9.16 11.57
CA GLY A 50 -2.64 9.55 11.39
C GLY A 50 -3.58 8.70 12.24
N VAL A 51 -4.83 9.13 12.36
CA VAL A 51 -5.90 8.31 12.95
C VAL A 51 -6.50 7.43 11.87
N ILE A 52 -6.36 6.12 12.01
CA ILE A 52 -6.91 5.13 11.08
C ILE A 52 -8.03 4.35 11.77
N GLU A 53 -9.21 4.38 11.18
CA GLU A 53 -10.37 3.64 11.64
C GLU A 53 -10.43 2.26 10.96
N VAL A 54 -10.36 1.20 11.74
CA VAL A 54 -10.63 -0.17 11.28
C VAL A 54 -12.04 -0.55 11.67
N LYS A 55 -12.90 -0.72 10.66
CA LYS A 55 -14.33 -0.98 10.85
C LYS A 55 -14.67 -2.46 10.95
N GLY A 56 -15.67 -2.74 11.78
CA GLY A 56 -16.37 -4.01 11.75
C GLY A 56 -15.59 -5.20 12.29
N VAL A 57 -14.71 -5.00 13.26
CA VAL A 57 -14.01 -6.12 13.92
C VAL A 57 -15.01 -6.97 14.69
N GLN A 58 -15.21 -8.22 14.25
CA GLN A 58 -16.20 -9.15 14.84
C GLN A 58 -15.58 -10.10 15.86
N GLN A 59 -14.30 -10.40 15.73
CA GLN A 59 -13.59 -11.38 16.55
C GLN A 59 -12.58 -10.65 17.45
N LEU A 60 -12.81 -10.72 18.75
CA LEU A 60 -11.96 -10.06 19.75
C LEU A 60 -10.51 -10.59 19.78
N ASP A 61 -10.29 -11.83 19.41
CA ASP A 61 -8.96 -12.42 19.31
C ASP A 61 -8.12 -11.85 18.17
N GLN A 62 -8.76 -11.26 17.15
CA GLN A 62 -8.08 -10.58 16.07
C GLN A 62 -7.74 -9.11 16.41
N LEU A 63 -8.45 -8.52 17.37
CA LEU A 63 -8.32 -7.10 17.71
C LEU A 63 -6.90 -6.70 18.07
N GLU A 64 -6.24 -7.49 18.91
CA GLU A 64 -4.85 -7.28 19.33
C GLU A 64 -3.89 -7.24 18.13
N LYS A 65 -4.02 -8.23 17.23
CA LYS A 65 -3.18 -8.31 16.01
C LYS A 65 -3.43 -7.16 15.04
N ILE A 66 -4.69 -6.73 14.91
CA ILE A 66 -5.06 -5.59 14.05
C ILE A 66 -4.40 -4.31 14.57
N ILE A 67 -4.49 -4.05 15.87
CA ILE A 67 -3.89 -2.87 16.49
C ILE A 67 -2.37 -2.89 16.35
N GLU A 68 -1.73 -4.03 16.64
CA GLU A 68 -0.29 -4.17 16.49
C GLU A 68 0.18 -3.96 15.05
N PHE A 69 -0.54 -4.55 14.09
CA PHE A 69 -0.19 -4.42 12.68
C PHE A 69 -0.31 -2.97 12.21
N GLU A 70 -1.43 -2.30 12.53
CA GLU A 70 -1.65 -0.92 12.11
C GLU A 70 -0.66 0.04 12.77
N ALA A 71 -0.36 -0.14 14.05
CA ALA A 71 0.66 0.66 14.73
C ALA A 71 2.04 0.51 14.07
N LYS A 72 2.45 -0.74 13.76
CA LYS A 72 3.69 -1.03 13.04
C LYS A 72 3.68 -0.40 11.64
N ARG A 73 2.54 -0.46 10.97
CA ARG A 73 2.36 0.13 9.63
C ARG A 73 2.58 1.65 9.68
N GLN A 74 1.95 2.35 10.61
CA GLN A 74 2.11 3.80 10.76
C GLN A 74 3.57 4.18 11.09
N HIS A 75 4.23 3.47 11.99
CA HIS A 75 5.66 3.67 12.25
C HIS A 75 6.52 3.42 11.01
N GLY A 76 6.22 2.38 10.25
CA GLY A 76 6.92 2.07 9.01
C GLY A 76 6.77 3.17 7.96
N LEU A 77 5.57 3.70 7.77
CA LEU A 77 5.33 4.81 6.85
C LEU A 77 6.03 6.10 7.29
N LYS A 78 6.10 6.35 8.60
CA LYS A 78 6.87 7.48 9.14
C LYS A 78 8.35 7.36 8.78
N LEU A 79 8.97 6.20 8.97
CA LEU A 79 10.36 5.95 8.60
C LEU A 79 10.60 6.11 7.07
N ILE A 80 9.65 5.66 6.24
CA ILE A 80 9.70 5.87 4.79
C ILE A 80 9.64 7.36 4.48
N SER A 81 8.73 8.11 5.08
CA SER A 81 8.61 9.56 4.92
C SER A 81 9.89 10.29 5.32
N GLU A 82 10.49 9.93 6.44
CA GLU A 82 11.77 10.49 6.89
C GLU A 82 12.89 10.23 5.87
N LYS A 83 12.95 9.01 5.30
CA LYS A 83 13.91 8.69 4.24
C LYS A 83 13.68 9.51 2.97
N ILE A 84 12.44 9.65 2.53
CA ILE A 84 12.08 10.45 1.34
C ILE A 84 12.48 11.92 1.57
N ASN A 85 12.21 12.47 2.74
CA ASN A 85 12.57 13.85 3.08
C ASN A 85 14.09 14.12 3.10
N GLN A 86 14.91 13.07 3.28
CA GLN A 86 16.38 13.18 3.16
C GLN A 86 16.85 13.19 1.71
N THR A 87 16.01 12.81 0.76
CA THR A 87 16.29 12.89 -0.67
C THR A 87 15.90 14.27 -1.20
N GLN A 88 16.38 14.61 -2.38
CA GLN A 88 15.94 15.80 -3.09
C GLN A 88 14.77 15.47 -4.03
N PHE A 89 13.84 14.63 -3.55
CA PHE A 89 12.66 14.24 -4.32
C PHE A 89 11.83 15.47 -4.71
N THR A 90 11.43 15.50 -5.97
CA THR A 90 10.53 16.50 -6.53
C THR A 90 9.26 15.84 -7.04
N GLU A 91 8.19 16.61 -7.19
CA GLU A 91 6.94 16.12 -7.74
C GLU A 91 7.13 15.49 -9.13
N ILE A 92 6.38 14.42 -9.41
CA ILE A 92 6.40 13.71 -10.69
C ILE A 92 5.67 14.55 -11.74
N SER A 93 6.37 14.90 -12.82
CA SER A 93 5.77 15.59 -13.96
C SER A 93 5.15 14.57 -14.93
N ARG A 94 3.84 14.67 -15.18
CA ARG A 94 3.17 13.79 -16.18
C ARG A 94 3.79 13.90 -17.57
N LYS A 95 4.27 15.07 -17.96
CA LYS A 95 4.87 15.29 -19.29
C LYS A 95 6.30 14.75 -19.40
N GLU A 96 7.06 14.84 -18.31
CA GLU A 96 8.50 14.58 -18.33
C GLU A 96 8.85 13.20 -17.76
N ASP A 97 8.01 12.67 -16.88
CA ASP A 97 8.32 11.47 -16.09
C ASP A 97 7.43 10.26 -16.41
N VAL A 98 6.36 10.42 -17.23
CA VAL A 98 5.46 9.33 -17.61
C VAL A 98 5.61 9.03 -19.11
N PHE A 99 5.96 7.79 -19.44
CA PHE A 99 6.26 7.33 -20.79
C PHE A 99 5.38 6.14 -21.18
N ASP A 100 4.80 6.16 -22.36
CA ASP A 100 4.20 4.95 -22.95
C ASP A 100 5.34 4.02 -23.40
N ILE A 101 5.38 2.84 -22.83
CA ILE A 101 6.37 1.80 -23.10
C ILE A 101 5.71 0.52 -23.64
N THR A 102 4.46 0.59 -24.07
CA THR A 102 3.67 -0.56 -24.53
C THR A 102 4.41 -1.37 -25.60
N VAL A 103 4.91 -0.70 -26.64
CA VAL A 103 5.64 -1.37 -27.72
C VAL A 103 6.92 -2.04 -27.22
N LEU A 104 7.61 -1.38 -26.26
CA LEU A 104 8.87 -1.85 -25.71
C LEU A 104 8.68 -3.12 -24.85
N MET A 105 7.50 -3.28 -24.24
CA MET A 105 7.17 -4.42 -23.37
C MET A 105 6.42 -5.56 -24.07
N GLN A 106 6.19 -5.49 -25.38
CA GLN A 106 5.47 -6.54 -26.15
C GLN A 106 6.17 -7.91 -26.09
N GLU A 107 7.50 -7.91 -26.08
CA GLU A 107 8.31 -9.14 -26.04
C GLU A 107 8.64 -9.61 -24.61
N CYS A 108 8.23 -8.85 -23.60
CA CYS A 108 8.49 -9.18 -22.20
C CYS A 108 7.82 -10.50 -21.81
N ASN A 109 8.50 -11.32 -20.98
CA ASN A 109 7.99 -12.62 -20.54
C ASN A 109 6.99 -12.54 -19.37
N SER A 110 6.67 -11.33 -18.87
CA SER A 110 5.70 -11.15 -17.80
C SER A 110 4.29 -11.55 -18.22
N LYS A 111 3.72 -12.54 -17.53
CA LYS A 111 2.33 -12.96 -17.75
C LYS A 111 1.31 -11.85 -17.50
N ILE A 112 1.62 -10.95 -16.55
CA ILE A 112 0.76 -9.82 -16.20
C ILE A 112 0.75 -8.81 -17.33
N ILE A 113 1.92 -8.44 -17.84
CA ILE A 113 2.06 -7.49 -18.94
C ILE A 113 1.42 -8.06 -20.23
N LYS A 114 1.68 -9.32 -20.58
CA LYS A 114 1.06 -9.98 -21.74
C LYS A 114 -0.46 -9.93 -21.66
N LYS A 115 -1.03 -10.27 -20.51
CA LYS A 115 -2.48 -10.22 -20.31
C LYS A 115 -3.06 -8.82 -20.44
N SER A 116 -2.34 -7.79 -20.01
CA SER A 116 -2.76 -6.39 -20.17
C SER A 116 -2.73 -5.97 -21.65
N ILE A 117 -1.69 -6.35 -22.39
CA ILE A 117 -1.59 -6.08 -23.83
C ILE A 117 -2.71 -6.81 -24.60
N GLU A 118 -3.03 -8.05 -24.26
CA GLU A 118 -4.16 -8.80 -24.82
C GLU A 118 -5.50 -8.09 -24.61
N LYS A 119 -5.66 -7.37 -23.52
CA LYS A 119 -6.83 -6.54 -23.20
C LYS A 119 -6.78 -5.15 -23.85
N GLN A 120 -5.78 -4.86 -24.66
CA GLN A 120 -5.55 -3.54 -25.27
C GLN A 120 -5.28 -2.42 -24.24
N GLU A 121 -4.81 -2.77 -23.07
CA GLU A 121 -4.32 -1.82 -22.09
C GLU A 121 -2.93 -1.31 -22.50
N ASN A 122 -2.61 -0.06 -22.13
CA ASN A 122 -1.27 0.49 -22.33
C ASN A 122 -0.37 0.16 -21.15
N ILE A 123 0.93 0.06 -21.41
CA ILE A 123 1.96 -0.10 -20.40
C ILE A 123 2.71 1.23 -20.27
N PHE A 124 2.75 1.76 -19.05
CA PHE A 124 3.42 3.01 -18.76
C PHE A 124 4.62 2.79 -17.85
N GLY A 125 5.72 3.45 -18.18
CA GLY A 125 6.88 3.60 -17.32
C GLY A 125 6.87 4.98 -16.66
N ILE A 126 7.09 5.04 -15.36
CA ILE A 126 7.11 6.27 -14.58
C ILE A 126 8.50 6.42 -13.97
N ARG A 127 9.21 7.48 -14.33
CA ARG A 127 10.48 7.82 -13.69
C ARG A 127 10.23 8.54 -12.38
N ILE A 128 10.93 8.14 -11.33
CA ILE A 128 10.85 8.76 -10.02
C ILE A 128 12.25 9.14 -9.57
N LYS A 129 12.54 10.42 -9.67
CA LYS A 129 13.86 10.98 -9.39
C LYS A 129 14.22 10.83 -7.92
N LYS A 130 15.47 10.45 -7.61
CA LYS A 130 16.04 10.41 -6.26
C LYS A 130 15.40 9.42 -5.27
N LEU A 131 14.61 8.43 -5.73
CA LEU A 131 13.93 7.47 -4.86
C LEU A 131 14.38 6.01 -5.04
N LYS A 132 15.58 5.76 -5.55
CA LYS A 132 16.13 4.40 -5.62
C LYS A 132 16.20 3.74 -4.25
N GLY A 133 15.72 2.50 -4.15
CA GLY A 133 15.74 1.71 -2.92
C GLY A 133 14.62 2.03 -1.92
N ILE A 134 13.78 3.05 -2.20
CA ILE A 134 12.70 3.44 -1.29
C ILE A 134 11.49 2.51 -1.40
N PHE A 135 11.15 2.05 -2.61
CA PHE A 135 10.00 1.18 -2.83
C PHE A 135 10.18 -0.21 -2.21
N GLY A 136 11.42 -0.73 -2.27
CA GLY A 136 11.80 -2.01 -1.66
C GLY A 136 12.15 -1.93 -0.18
N PHE A 137 12.35 -0.73 0.37
CA PHE A 137 12.66 -0.57 1.78
C PHE A 137 11.55 -1.10 2.67
N GLU A 138 11.90 -1.97 3.61
CA GLU A 138 10.99 -2.66 4.52
C GLU A 138 11.34 -2.31 5.97
N PRO A 139 10.78 -1.21 6.52
CA PRO A 139 11.03 -0.82 7.90
C PRO A 139 10.46 -1.82 8.91
N TYR A 140 9.39 -2.55 8.54
CA TYR A 140 8.79 -3.65 9.30
C TYR A 140 8.35 -4.77 8.35
N SER A 141 8.20 -5.96 8.90
CA SER A 141 7.76 -7.14 8.12
C SER A 141 6.49 -6.86 7.32
N ASN A 142 6.58 -7.09 6.01
CA ASN A 142 5.51 -6.87 5.02
C ASN A 142 5.04 -5.42 4.81
N ILE A 143 5.76 -4.43 5.34
CA ILE A 143 5.46 -3.01 5.11
C ILE A 143 6.54 -2.44 4.21
N ARG A 144 6.19 -2.23 2.94
CA ARG A 144 7.02 -1.62 1.90
C ARG A 144 6.22 -0.57 1.17
N LEU A 145 6.84 0.52 0.77
CA LEU A 145 6.17 1.57 0.00
C LEU A 145 5.58 1.03 -1.31
N GLY A 146 6.32 0.18 -2.03
CA GLY A 146 5.83 -0.45 -3.26
C GLY A 146 4.54 -1.25 -3.05
N LYS A 147 4.40 -1.94 -1.92
CA LYS A 147 3.18 -2.67 -1.55
C LYS A 147 2.00 -1.73 -1.27
N GLU A 148 2.23 -0.65 -0.52
CA GLU A 148 1.20 0.36 -0.20
C GLU A 148 0.69 1.01 -1.49
N ILE A 149 1.60 1.45 -2.38
CA ILE A 149 1.24 2.01 -3.67
C ILE A 149 0.50 0.99 -4.53
N GLY A 150 0.96 -0.27 -4.58
CA GLY A 150 0.30 -1.34 -5.32
C GLY A 150 -1.14 -1.62 -4.85
N GLN A 151 -1.46 -1.38 -3.59
CA GLN A 151 -2.83 -1.44 -3.08
C GLN A 151 -3.64 -0.20 -3.47
N LEU A 152 -3.04 0.98 -3.38
CA LEU A 152 -3.70 2.26 -3.64
C LEU A 152 -4.14 2.38 -5.12
N VAL A 153 -3.28 2.02 -6.07
CA VAL A 153 -3.59 2.14 -7.51
C VAL A 153 -4.76 1.27 -7.95
N ARG A 154 -5.13 0.23 -7.18
CA ARG A 154 -6.30 -0.59 -7.47
C ARG A 154 -7.62 0.18 -7.38
N PHE A 155 -7.69 1.23 -6.55
CA PHE A 155 -8.84 2.12 -6.50
C PHE A 155 -9.07 2.88 -7.81
N PHE A 156 -8.02 2.98 -8.64
CA PHE A 156 -8.06 3.62 -9.96
C PHE A 156 -8.17 2.59 -11.11
N GLY A 157 -8.48 1.32 -10.79
CA GLY A 157 -8.62 0.26 -11.79
C GLY A 157 -7.30 -0.32 -12.31
N ILE A 158 -6.16 0.05 -11.72
CA ILE A 158 -4.84 -0.48 -12.08
C ILE A 158 -4.59 -1.78 -11.30
N GLY A 159 -4.23 -2.86 -11.99
CA GLY A 159 -4.08 -4.20 -11.40
C GLY A 159 -2.92 -4.33 -10.41
N GLY A 160 -1.90 -3.49 -10.52
CA GLY A 160 -0.72 -3.47 -9.65
C GLY A 160 0.41 -2.62 -10.24
N VAL A 161 1.51 -2.59 -9.51
CA VAL A 161 2.71 -1.81 -9.87
C VAL A 161 3.92 -2.72 -9.76
N PHE A 162 4.80 -2.69 -10.76
CA PHE A 162 6.17 -3.19 -10.62
C PHE A 162 7.09 -2.00 -10.34
N HIS A 163 8.05 -2.16 -9.44
CA HIS A 163 9.02 -1.12 -9.14
C HIS A 163 10.46 -1.61 -9.33
N SER A 164 11.36 -0.70 -9.66
CA SER A 164 12.77 -0.98 -9.96
C SER A 164 13.49 -1.78 -8.87
N ASP A 165 13.11 -1.56 -7.59
CA ASP A 165 13.81 -2.19 -6.46
C ASP A 165 13.48 -3.69 -6.27
N GLU A 166 12.46 -4.23 -6.97
CA GLU A 166 12.10 -5.65 -6.94
C GLU A 166 12.48 -6.41 -8.23
N LEU A 167 12.95 -5.68 -9.25
CA LEU A 167 13.34 -6.27 -10.52
C LEU A 167 14.83 -6.65 -10.53
N PRO A 168 15.25 -7.69 -11.30
CA PRO A 168 14.44 -8.49 -12.23
C PRO A 168 13.56 -9.52 -11.51
N ASN A 169 12.28 -9.57 -11.87
CA ASN A 169 11.28 -10.50 -11.33
C ASN A 169 10.04 -10.55 -12.22
N TYR A 170 9.08 -11.40 -11.92
CA TYR A 170 7.76 -11.49 -12.56
C TYR A 170 7.80 -11.66 -14.09
N GLY A 171 8.89 -12.19 -14.65
CA GLY A 171 9.10 -12.32 -16.09
C GLY A 171 9.54 -11.03 -16.77
N ILE A 172 9.97 -10.02 -16.01
CA ILE A 172 10.69 -8.84 -16.49
C ILE A 172 12.18 -9.12 -16.27
N GLU A 173 12.93 -9.24 -17.35
CA GLU A 173 14.32 -9.65 -17.34
C GLU A 173 15.27 -8.43 -17.46
N ASP A 174 16.56 -8.63 -17.22
CA ASP A 174 17.58 -7.57 -17.29
C ASP A 174 17.58 -6.83 -18.63
N ALA A 175 17.29 -7.52 -19.73
CA ALA A 175 17.18 -6.92 -21.05
C ALA A 175 16.00 -5.95 -21.14
N ASP A 176 14.87 -6.29 -20.52
CA ASP A 176 13.69 -5.43 -20.47
C ASP A 176 13.98 -4.20 -19.59
N ILE A 177 14.59 -4.42 -18.42
CA ILE A 177 14.99 -3.35 -17.49
C ILE A 177 15.92 -2.36 -18.20
N LYS A 178 16.90 -2.85 -18.93
CA LYS A 178 17.82 -2.00 -19.69
C LYS A 178 17.07 -1.13 -20.70
N ARG A 179 16.16 -1.71 -21.49
CA ARG A 179 15.34 -0.96 -22.47
C ARG A 179 14.47 0.09 -21.78
N VAL A 180 13.85 -0.27 -20.64
CA VAL A 180 13.03 0.66 -19.86
C VAL A 180 13.88 1.79 -19.30
N THR A 181 15.02 1.51 -18.67
CA THR A 181 15.90 2.53 -18.08
C THR A 181 16.45 3.51 -19.13
N GLU A 182 16.80 3.01 -20.30
CA GLU A 182 17.21 3.86 -21.44
C GLU A 182 16.05 4.76 -21.90
N LYS A 183 14.85 4.20 -22.08
CA LYS A 183 13.67 4.95 -22.53
C LYS A 183 13.24 6.03 -21.55
N LEU A 184 13.30 5.75 -20.26
CA LEU A 184 12.93 6.67 -19.19
C LEU A 184 14.07 7.64 -18.79
N ASN A 185 15.26 7.48 -19.36
CA ASN A 185 16.46 8.22 -18.99
C ASN A 185 16.74 8.19 -17.48
N ILE A 186 16.73 6.96 -16.90
CA ILE A 186 16.94 6.72 -15.47
C ILE A 186 18.39 7.01 -15.09
N GLN A 187 18.59 7.84 -14.08
CA GLN A 187 19.89 8.13 -13.49
C GLN A 187 20.20 7.16 -12.33
N ASN A 188 21.43 7.20 -11.82
CA ASN A 188 21.92 6.25 -10.82
C ASN A 188 21.09 6.18 -9.52
N ASP A 189 20.48 7.28 -9.12
CA ASP A 189 19.70 7.43 -7.88
C ASP A 189 18.19 7.52 -8.12
N ASP A 190 17.76 7.32 -9.37
CA ASP A 190 16.35 7.29 -9.72
C ASP A 190 15.75 5.88 -9.53
N ALA A 191 14.47 5.84 -9.24
CA ALA A 191 13.64 4.66 -9.34
C ALA A 191 12.71 4.77 -10.55
N PHE A 192 12.07 3.66 -10.91
CA PHE A 192 10.96 3.67 -11.85
C PHE A 192 9.86 2.69 -11.44
N LEU A 193 8.66 3.00 -11.92
CA LEU A 193 7.50 2.11 -11.82
C LEU A 193 7.07 1.68 -13.23
N ILE A 194 6.52 0.47 -13.33
CA ILE A 194 5.82 0.00 -14.52
C ILE A 194 4.39 -0.32 -14.11
N ILE A 195 3.42 0.26 -14.79
CA ILE A 195 1.99 0.05 -14.56
C ILE A 195 1.29 -0.28 -15.87
N ALA A 196 0.23 -1.08 -15.77
CA ALA A 196 -0.61 -1.43 -16.89
C ALA A 196 -2.05 -0.98 -16.62
N GLY A 197 -2.68 -0.34 -17.59
CA GLY A 197 -4.06 0.13 -17.44
C GLY A 197 -4.52 0.95 -18.64
N GLU A 198 -5.78 1.34 -18.62
CA GLU A 198 -6.30 2.29 -19.59
C GLU A 198 -5.65 3.65 -19.39
N LYS A 199 -5.40 4.37 -20.51
CA LYS A 199 -4.74 5.68 -20.48
C LYS A 199 -5.40 6.69 -19.54
N ILE A 200 -6.72 6.63 -19.41
CA ILE A 200 -7.49 7.50 -18.52
C ILE A 200 -7.22 7.13 -17.06
N SER A 201 -7.30 5.84 -16.73
CA SER A 201 -7.06 5.34 -15.37
C SER A 201 -5.66 5.68 -14.85
N VAL A 202 -4.64 5.53 -15.71
CA VAL A 202 -3.25 5.91 -15.40
C VAL A 202 -3.10 7.43 -15.17
N GLY A 203 -3.94 8.23 -15.83
CA GLY A 203 -3.96 9.67 -15.63
C GLY A 203 -4.48 10.14 -14.27
N PHE A 204 -5.18 9.28 -13.52
CA PHE A 204 -5.76 9.58 -12.21
C PHE A 204 -5.02 8.90 -11.04
N ALA A 205 -4.19 7.89 -11.30
CA ALA A 205 -3.41 7.18 -10.30
C ALA A 205 -2.09 7.89 -10.00
#